data_f7a0c5a1c99cc87dc760ca653f4c765a
#
_entry.id   f7a0c5a1c99cc87dc760ca653f4c765a
#
_cell.length_a   1.000
_cell.length_b   1.000
_cell.length_c   1.000
_cell.angle_alpha   90.00
_cell.angle_beta   90.00
_cell.angle_gamma   90.00
#
_symmetry.space_group_name_H-M   'P 1'
#
loop_
_entity.id
_entity.type
_entity.pdbx_description
1 polymer ?
#
loop_
_entity_poly.entity_id
_entity_poly.type
_entity_poly.pdbx_seq_one_letter_code
_entity_poly.pdbx_strand_id
1 'polypeptide(L)'
;MVVGKKQSVCPEHEGTDSSAYADDVVVVMNSFKSKILKVQVHKRPGKINEDLLNDEDSEDKGIWKSITSFAEGFRSEQTENKKDDVLHIFSVASGHLYERFLRIMMLSVLKHTKSTVKFWFLKNYLSPTFKEFIPEMANEYGFQYELVQYKWPRWLHQQTEKQRIIWGYKILFLDVLFPLAVNKIIFVDADQIVRTDLKELLDLDLDGAPYGYTPFCDSRKEMDGYRFWNSGYWASHLGGRKYHISALYVVDLKRFRKLAAGDRLRGQYQALSQDPNSLSNLDQDLPNNMIHQVAIKSLPQEWLWCETWCSDETKEMAKTIDLCNNPKTKEPKLKAAVRIVPEWNDYDNEIKELSKRMEEQKKDNHTKANLQSSAPKRDEL
;
A
#
# COMPACT_ATOMS: atom_id res chain seq x y z
N MET A 1 -33.54 43.24 12.68
CA MET A 1 -33.29 44.34 11.68
C MET A 1 -32.58 43.67 10.51
N VAL A 2 -33.34 43.30 9.53
CA VAL A 2 -33.61 43.93 8.24
C VAL A 2 -32.38 43.88 7.31
N VAL A 3 -32.38 42.90 6.44
CA VAL A 3 -32.64 42.86 4.96
C VAL A 3 -31.52 43.48 4.08
N GLY A 4 -31.11 42.67 3.10
CA GLY A 4 -30.41 43.17 1.93
C GLY A 4 -30.04 42.04 0.93
N LYS A 5 -31.04 41.57 0.16
CA LYS A 5 -30.82 40.81 -1.10
C LYS A 5 -30.14 41.68 -2.13
N LYS A 6 -29.19 41.15 -2.88
CA LYS A 6 -28.96 41.58 -4.28
C LYS A 6 -28.73 40.36 -5.17
N GLN A 7 -29.71 40.15 -6.03
CA GLN A 7 -29.59 39.41 -7.29
C GLN A 7 -28.72 40.20 -8.26
N SER A 8 -27.89 39.55 -9.02
CA SER A 8 -27.46 40.07 -10.31
C SER A 8 -27.46 38.92 -11.34
N VAL A 9 -28.18 39.22 -12.37
CA VAL A 9 -28.63 38.60 -13.57
C VAL A 9 -27.44 38.19 -14.45
N CYS A 10 -27.53 36.99 -15.05
CA CYS A 10 -26.77 36.60 -16.24
C CYS A 10 -27.26 37.34 -17.47
N PRO A 11 -26.41 37.63 -18.43
CA PRO A 11 -26.84 37.82 -19.81
C PRO A 11 -26.62 36.53 -20.61
N GLU A 12 -27.67 36.14 -21.28
CA GLU A 12 -27.70 35.19 -22.39
C GLU A 12 -26.88 35.76 -23.56
N HIS A 13 -26.08 34.91 -24.21
CA HIS A 13 -25.69 35.11 -25.60
C HIS A 13 -25.91 33.80 -26.37
N GLU A 14 -26.85 33.87 -27.27
CA GLU A 14 -27.04 32.97 -28.42
C GLU A 14 -25.85 33.07 -29.37
N GLY A 15 -25.47 31.96 -29.96
CA GLY A 15 -24.54 31.95 -31.09
C GLY A 15 -24.13 30.53 -31.46
N THR A 16 -24.93 29.91 -32.33
CA THR A 16 -24.60 28.92 -33.35
C THR A 16 -23.10 28.68 -33.58
N ASP A 17 -22.61 27.43 -33.49
CA ASP A 17 -22.25 26.67 -34.68
C ASP A 17 -21.78 25.24 -34.37
N SER A 18 -22.19 24.40 -35.28
CA SER A 18 -21.81 23.01 -35.38
C SER A 18 -20.29 22.83 -35.59
N SER A 19 -19.57 22.19 -34.70
CA SER A 19 -18.31 21.59 -35.04
C SER A 19 -18.34 20.11 -34.65
N ALA A 20 -18.13 19.29 -35.68
CA ALA A 20 -17.96 17.85 -35.56
C ALA A 20 -16.82 17.55 -34.58
N TYR A 21 -17.11 16.82 -33.51
CA TYR A 21 -16.09 16.24 -32.65
C TYR A 21 -15.58 14.97 -33.32
N ALA A 22 -14.35 15.08 -33.82
CA ALA A 22 -13.56 13.88 -34.15
C ALA A 22 -13.27 13.13 -32.86
N ASP A 23 -13.40 11.79 -32.91
CA ASP A 23 -13.06 10.90 -31.80
C ASP A 23 -11.55 10.98 -31.52
N ASP A 24 -11.16 11.78 -30.56
CA ASP A 24 -9.77 11.91 -30.13
C ASP A 24 -9.33 10.67 -29.36
N VAL A 25 -8.46 9.89 -29.99
CA VAL A 25 -7.67 8.86 -29.33
C VAL A 25 -6.49 9.57 -28.64
N VAL A 26 -6.53 9.70 -27.33
CA VAL A 26 -5.40 10.27 -26.57
C VAL A 26 -4.40 9.17 -26.28
N VAL A 27 -3.26 9.21 -26.99
CA VAL A 27 -2.10 8.35 -26.72
C VAL A 27 -1.18 9.06 -25.76
N VAL A 28 -1.12 8.60 -24.51
CA VAL A 28 -0.16 9.12 -23.53
C VAL A 28 1.11 8.28 -23.57
N MET A 29 2.19 8.85 -24.12
CA MET A 29 3.50 8.22 -24.12
C MET A 29 4.26 8.61 -22.85
N ASN A 30 4.50 7.67 -21.95
CA ASN A 30 5.40 7.84 -20.81
C ASN A 30 6.74 7.19 -21.12
N SER A 31 7.76 8.00 -21.37
CA SER A 31 9.14 7.55 -21.55
C SER A 31 9.81 7.36 -20.18
N PHE A 32 10.02 6.11 -19.78
CA PHE A 32 10.98 5.77 -18.73
C PHE A 32 12.28 5.25 -19.36
N LYS A 33 13.40 5.53 -18.72
CA LYS A 33 14.77 5.19 -19.15
C LYS A 33 15.09 3.67 -19.24
N SER A 34 14.13 2.87 -19.52
CA SER A 34 14.29 1.49 -19.99
C SER A 34 13.33 1.29 -21.16
N LYS A 35 13.82 0.73 -22.24
CA LYS A 35 13.21 0.57 -23.56
C LYS A 35 11.83 -0.12 -23.59
N ILE A 36 10.83 0.36 -22.85
CA ILE A 36 9.45 -0.14 -22.92
C ILE A 36 8.53 1.07 -23.09
N LEU A 37 8.01 1.22 -24.30
CA LEU A 37 6.93 2.14 -24.65
C LEU A 37 5.63 1.57 -24.06
N LYS A 38 4.95 2.29 -23.17
CA LYS A 38 3.59 1.95 -22.73
C LYS A 38 2.58 2.86 -23.44
N VAL A 39 1.75 2.25 -24.27
CA VAL A 39 0.62 2.91 -24.92
C VAL A 39 -0.65 2.59 -24.13
N GLN A 40 -1.34 3.61 -23.61
CA GLN A 40 -2.68 3.46 -23.02
C GLN A 40 -3.72 3.92 -24.03
N VAL A 41 -4.57 2.99 -24.49
CA VAL A 41 -5.69 3.29 -25.40
C VAL A 41 -6.98 3.32 -24.59
N HIS A 42 -7.64 4.45 -24.51
CA HIS A 42 -8.98 4.56 -23.94
C HIS A 42 -10.03 4.52 -25.05
N LYS A 43 -10.86 3.47 -25.06
CA LYS A 43 -12.03 3.37 -25.94
C LYS A 43 -13.27 3.86 -25.19
N ARG A 44 -13.99 4.84 -25.80
CA ARG A 44 -15.40 5.06 -25.47
C ARG A 44 -16.29 4.08 -26.27
N PRO A 45 -17.41 3.60 -25.71
CA PRO A 45 -18.31 2.73 -26.45
C PRO A 45 -19.14 3.56 -27.46
N GLY A 46 -18.72 3.53 -28.71
CA GLY A 46 -19.46 4.02 -29.87
C GLY A 46 -19.42 2.97 -30.98
N LYS A 47 -20.49 2.82 -31.73
CA LYS A 47 -20.57 1.90 -32.87
C LYS A 47 -19.55 2.31 -33.95
N ILE A 48 -18.72 1.39 -34.36
CA ILE A 48 -17.80 1.55 -35.48
C ILE A 48 -18.66 1.42 -36.76
N ASN A 49 -18.62 2.46 -37.59
CA ASN A 49 -19.21 2.39 -38.93
C ASN A 49 -18.22 1.62 -39.82
N GLU A 50 -18.66 0.51 -40.41
CA GLU A 50 -17.84 -0.37 -41.26
C GLU A 50 -17.45 0.25 -42.62
N ASP A 51 -18.00 1.42 -42.95
CA ASP A 51 -17.82 2.05 -44.27
C ASP A 51 -16.49 2.82 -44.45
N LEU A 52 -15.65 2.93 -43.37
CA LEU A 52 -14.35 3.63 -43.43
C LEU A 52 -13.14 2.74 -43.76
N LEU A 53 -13.37 1.50 -44.16
CA LEU A 53 -12.30 0.52 -44.43
C LEU A 53 -11.84 0.45 -45.89
N ASN A 54 -12.35 1.29 -46.78
CA ASN A 54 -12.13 1.19 -48.24
C ASN A 54 -11.26 2.27 -48.86
N ASP A 55 -10.57 3.11 -48.11
CA ASP A 55 -9.61 4.06 -48.70
C ASP A 55 -8.21 3.43 -48.83
N GLU A 56 -7.71 3.48 -50.07
CA GLU A 56 -6.49 2.84 -50.56
C GLU A 56 -5.23 3.67 -50.30
N ASP A 57 -4.78 3.88 -49.06
CA ASP A 57 -3.43 4.36 -48.79
C ASP A 57 -2.61 3.32 -48.00
N SER A 58 -1.55 2.86 -48.65
CA SER A 58 -0.78 1.65 -48.26
C SER A 58 0.08 1.83 -46.97
N GLU A 59 0.30 3.04 -46.52
CA GLU A 59 1.11 3.30 -45.32
C GLU A 59 0.29 3.16 -44.02
N ASP A 60 -0.99 3.50 -44.05
CA ASP A 60 -1.87 3.38 -42.87
C ASP A 60 -2.21 1.92 -42.53
N LYS A 61 -2.29 1.05 -43.54
CA LYS A 61 -2.52 -0.40 -43.32
C LYS A 61 -1.40 -1.10 -42.53
N GLY A 62 -0.16 -0.61 -42.66
CA GLY A 62 1.00 -1.11 -41.91
C GLY A 62 0.91 -0.78 -40.40
N ILE A 63 0.49 0.43 -40.07
CA ILE A 63 0.35 0.91 -38.70
C ILE A 63 -0.82 0.22 -37.99
N TRP A 64 -1.97 0.09 -38.68
CA TRP A 64 -3.13 -0.57 -38.11
C TRP A 64 -2.92 -2.09 -37.93
N LYS A 65 -2.21 -2.73 -38.85
CA LYS A 65 -1.84 -4.17 -38.72
C LYS A 65 -0.88 -4.40 -37.56
N SER A 66 0.05 -3.46 -37.32
CA SER A 66 0.95 -3.47 -36.14
C SER A 66 0.18 -3.24 -34.84
N ILE A 67 -0.79 -2.32 -34.82
CA ILE A 67 -1.62 -2.03 -33.65
C ILE A 67 -2.56 -3.20 -33.33
N THR A 68 -3.18 -3.82 -34.34
CA THR A 68 -4.05 -4.98 -34.12
C THR A 68 -3.28 -6.21 -33.68
N SER A 69 -2.11 -6.51 -34.28
CA SER A 69 -1.25 -7.62 -33.82
C SER A 69 -0.71 -7.40 -32.40
N PHE A 70 -0.44 -6.14 -32.02
CA PHE A 70 -0.07 -5.78 -30.66
C PHE A 70 -1.25 -5.94 -29.69
N ALA A 71 -2.46 -5.57 -30.10
CA ALA A 71 -3.68 -5.73 -29.31
C ALA A 71 -4.11 -7.21 -29.19
N GLU A 72 -3.85 -8.02 -30.21
CA GLU A 72 -4.08 -9.48 -30.19
C GLU A 72 -3.04 -10.21 -29.34
N GLY A 73 -1.77 -9.80 -29.37
CA GLY A 73 -0.73 -10.25 -28.45
C GLY A 73 -1.08 -9.94 -26.98
N PHE A 74 -1.66 -8.76 -26.74
CA PHE A 74 -2.13 -8.38 -25.40
C PHE A 74 -3.39 -9.16 -24.94
N ARG A 75 -4.20 -9.63 -25.90
CA ARG A 75 -5.40 -10.44 -25.63
C ARG A 75 -5.05 -11.91 -25.35
N SER A 76 -4.01 -12.44 -25.98
CA SER A 76 -3.54 -13.80 -25.74
C SER A 76 -2.79 -13.96 -24.39
N GLU A 77 -2.19 -12.89 -23.86
CA GLU A 77 -1.59 -12.89 -22.51
C GLU A 77 -2.63 -12.84 -21.38
N GLN A 78 -3.91 -12.55 -21.66
CA GLN A 78 -4.97 -12.52 -20.64
C GLN A 78 -5.62 -13.88 -20.36
N THR A 79 -5.21 -14.96 -21.02
CA THR A 79 -5.86 -16.27 -20.89
C THR A 79 -5.09 -17.33 -20.10
N GLU A 80 -3.99 -16.98 -19.45
CA GLU A 80 -3.47 -17.81 -18.36
C GLU A 80 -3.58 -17.05 -17.05
N ASN A 81 -4.62 -17.40 -16.25
CA ASN A 81 -4.64 -17.18 -14.79
C ASN A 81 -3.49 -18.00 -14.17
N LYS A 82 -2.26 -17.60 -14.41
CA LYS A 82 -1.16 -18.00 -13.53
C LYS A 82 -1.49 -17.39 -12.20
N LYS A 83 -1.95 -18.21 -11.26
CA LYS A 83 -2.14 -17.84 -9.86
C LYS A 83 -0.84 -17.16 -9.43
N ASP A 84 -0.91 -15.89 -9.09
CA ASP A 84 0.25 -15.13 -8.65
C ASP A 84 0.63 -15.72 -7.29
N ASP A 85 1.57 -16.68 -7.28
CA ASP A 85 1.97 -17.41 -6.09
C ASP A 85 2.89 -16.58 -5.17
N VAL A 86 3.14 -15.32 -5.55
CA VAL A 86 3.95 -14.40 -4.78
C VAL A 86 3.10 -13.67 -3.74
N LEU A 87 3.49 -13.80 -2.49
CA LEU A 87 2.89 -13.08 -1.38
C LEU A 87 3.47 -11.65 -1.32
N HIS A 88 2.72 -10.68 -1.82
CA HIS A 88 3.10 -9.27 -1.82
C HIS A 88 2.73 -8.61 -0.50
N ILE A 89 3.71 -8.15 0.25
CA ILE A 89 3.53 -7.49 1.55
C ILE A 89 4.05 -6.07 1.47
N PHE A 90 3.21 -5.10 1.80
CA PHE A 90 3.55 -3.70 1.91
C PHE A 90 3.67 -3.31 3.38
N SER A 91 4.73 -2.62 3.74
CA SER A 91 4.93 -2.09 5.09
C SER A 91 5.67 -0.76 5.05
N VAL A 92 5.50 0.02 6.12
CA VAL A 92 6.14 1.33 6.25
C VAL A 92 6.77 1.46 7.62
N ALA A 93 8.05 1.83 7.66
CA ALA A 93 8.74 2.16 8.90
C ALA A 93 9.51 3.48 8.74
N SER A 94 9.69 4.19 9.82
CA SER A 94 10.53 5.39 9.85
C SER A 94 11.23 5.52 11.21
N GLY A 95 12.56 5.64 11.16
CA GLY A 95 13.42 5.71 12.33
C GLY A 95 13.82 4.34 12.89
N HIS A 96 14.94 4.32 13.59
CA HIS A 96 15.62 3.09 14.01
C HIS A 96 14.75 2.13 14.83
N LEU A 97 13.87 2.67 15.68
CA LEU A 97 12.97 1.85 16.48
C LEU A 97 12.00 1.05 15.60
N TYR A 98 11.30 1.72 14.68
CA TYR A 98 10.33 1.06 13.80
C TYR A 98 11.02 0.19 12.74
N GLU A 99 12.23 0.50 12.33
CA GLU A 99 13.03 -0.37 11.46
C GLU A 99 13.43 -1.67 12.17
N ARG A 100 13.67 -1.62 13.51
CA ARG A 100 13.89 -2.83 14.31
C ARG A 100 12.62 -3.69 14.37
N PHE A 101 11.47 -3.10 14.62
CA PHE A 101 10.19 -3.79 14.56
C PHE A 101 9.94 -4.40 13.18
N LEU A 102 10.17 -3.62 12.12
CA LEU A 102 9.99 -4.07 10.74
C LEU A 102 10.80 -5.33 10.42
N ARG A 103 12.06 -5.41 10.83
CA ARG A 103 12.90 -6.61 10.64
C ARG A 103 12.30 -7.84 11.33
N ILE A 104 11.77 -7.67 12.53
CA ILE A 104 11.13 -8.73 13.31
C ILE A 104 9.81 -9.15 12.68
N MET A 105 8.99 -8.18 12.26
CA MET A 105 7.75 -8.45 11.50
C MET A 105 8.06 -9.27 10.23
N MET A 106 9.03 -8.84 9.43
CA MET A 106 9.45 -9.55 8.21
C MET A 106 9.88 -10.98 8.53
N LEU A 107 10.72 -11.19 9.56
CA LEU A 107 11.17 -12.50 9.98
C LEU A 107 9.99 -13.39 10.42
N SER A 108 9.04 -12.82 11.17
CA SER A 108 7.84 -13.56 11.59
C SER A 108 6.99 -14.03 10.41
N VAL A 109 6.84 -13.19 9.36
CA VAL A 109 6.18 -13.59 8.11
C VAL A 109 6.91 -14.74 7.45
N LEU A 110 8.23 -14.62 7.25
CA LEU A 110 9.04 -15.62 6.55
C LEU A 110 9.05 -16.98 7.25
N LYS A 111 8.96 -17.00 8.57
CA LYS A 111 8.89 -18.25 9.36
C LYS A 111 7.55 -18.97 9.24
N HIS A 112 6.48 -18.29 8.83
CA HIS A 112 5.13 -18.87 8.81
C HIS A 112 4.57 -19.10 7.39
N THR A 113 5.34 -18.86 6.34
CA THR A 113 4.91 -19.13 4.97
C THR A 113 5.91 -19.99 4.21
N LYS A 114 5.39 -20.76 3.23
CA LYS A 114 6.19 -21.45 2.21
C LYS A 114 6.12 -20.75 0.85
N SER A 115 5.30 -19.70 0.76
CA SER A 115 5.15 -18.92 -0.47
C SER A 115 6.38 -18.06 -0.74
N THR A 116 6.65 -17.76 -2.00
CA THR A 116 7.62 -16.72 -2.33
C THR A 116 7.10 -15.38 -1.83
N VAL A 117 7.88 -14.67 -1.01
CA VAL A 117 7.50 -13.38 -0.44
C VAL A 117 8.20 -12.24 -1.18
N LYS A 118 7.45 -11.19 -1.50
CA LYS A 118 8.00 -9.92 -1.96
C LYS A 118 7.53 -8.79 -1.07
N PHE A 119 8.47 -8.16 -0.37
CA PHE A 119 8.21 -6.98 0.43
C PHE A 119 8.30 -5.70 -0.39
N TRP A 120 7.43 -4.73 -0.08
CA TRP A 120 7.37 -3.41 -0.68
C TRP A 120 7.53 -2.35 0.40
N PHE A 121 8.47 -1.43 0.23
CA PHE A 121 8.76 -0.40 1.21
C PHE A 121 8.82 0.98 0.58
N LEU A 122 8.43 2.02 1.32
CA LEU A 122 8.60 3.40 0.90
C LEU A 122 10.07 3.83 1.05
N LYS A 123 10.75 4.02 -0.07
CA LYS A 123 12.20 4.34 -0.14
C LYS A 123 12.62 5.53 0.73
N ASN A 124 11.78 6.58 0.76
CA ASN A 124 12.14 7.86 1.37
C ASN A 124 12.15 7.86 2.90
N TYR A 125 11.54 6.84 3.53
CA TYR A 125 11.39 6.78 4.99
C TYR A 125 12.36 5.82 5.67
N LEU A 126 13.04 4.99 4.88
CA LEU A 126 14.04 4.06 5.37
C LEU A 126 15.40 4.73 5.54
N SER A 127 16.09 4.40 6.63
CA SER A 127 17.46 4.83 6.88
C SER A 127 18.46 4.22 5.89
N PRO A 128 19.62 4.85 5.68
CA PRO A 128 20.72 4.23 4.92
C PRO A 128 21.10 2.86 5.46
N THR A 129 21.23 2.73 6.78
CA THR A 129 21.56 1.46 7.45
C THR A 129 20.57 0.34 7.15
N PHE A 130 19.27 0.64 7.13
CA PHE A 130 18.26 -0.35 6.75
C PHE A 130 18.38 -0.75 5.27
N LYS A 131 18.64 0.22 4.38
CA LYS A 131 18.84 -0.06 2.94
C LYS A 131 20.07 -0.90 2.65
N GLU A 132 21.09 -0.82 3.49
CA GLU A 132 22.28 -1.69 3.42
C GLU A 132 22.01 -3.08 4.01
N PHE A 133 21.12 -3.17 4.99
CA PHE A 133 20.78 -4.43 5.66
C PHE A 133 19.86 -5.32 4.82
N ILE A 134 18.90 -4.74 4.10
CA ILE A 134 17.84 -5.51 3.46
C ILE A 134 18.32 -6.47 2.36
N PRO A 135 19.33 -6.16 1.53
CA PRO A 135 19.86 -7.13 0.55
C PRO A 135 20.41 -8.40 1.21
N GLU A 136 21.11 -8.24 2.32
CA GLU A 136 21.69 -9.36 3.06
C GLU A 136 20.62 -10.22 3.72
N MET A 137 19.63 -9.56 4.32
CA MET A 137 18.47 -10.26 4.87
C MET A 137 17.71 -11.02 3.77
N ALA A 138 17.59 -10.43 2.58
CA ALA A 138 16.93 -11.07 1.44
C ALA A 138 17.70 -12.31 0.95
N ASN A 139 19.02 -12.25 0.94
CA ASN A 139 19.87 -13.40 0.62
C ASN A 139 19.76 -14.52 1.68
N GLU A 140 19.81 -14.16 2.96
CA GLU A 140 19.78 -15.12 4.07
C GLU A 140 18.44 -15.88 4.11
N TYR A 141 17.32 -15.17 3.94
CA TYR A 141 15.97 -15.74 4.09
C TYR A 141 15.24 -16.03 2.77
N GLY A 142 15.82 -15.73 1.62
CA GLY A 142 15.27 -16.10 0.32
C GLY A 142 14.01 -15.35 -0.10
N PHE A 143 13.90 -14.05 0.20
CA PHE A 143 12.77 -13.23 -0.22
C PHE A 143 13.15 -12.15 -1.25
N GLN A 144 12.15 -11.61 -1.92
CA GLN A 144 12.29 -10.46 -2.82
C GLN A 144 11.87 -9.17 -2.12
N TYR A 145 12.39 -8.03 -2.55
CA TYR A 145 11.95 -6.73 -2.06
C TYR A 145 11.99 -5.66 -3.15
N GLU A 146 11.22 -4.60 -2.94
CA GLU A 146 11.18 -3.43 -3.81
C GLU A 146 11.10 -2.15 -2.99
N LEU A 147 11.87 -1.14 -3.36
CA LEU A 147 11.83 0.19 -2.75
C LEU A 147 11.03 1.11 -3.66
N VAL A 148 9.77 1.36 -3.32
CA VAL A 148 8.87 2.21 -4.10
C VAL A 148 8.96 3.66 -3.65
N GLN A 149 8.79 4.56 -4.61
CA GLN A 149 8.76 5.99 -4.37
C GLN A 149 7.67 6.61 -5.23
N TYR A 150 6.83 7.42 -4.60
CA TYR A 150 5.82 8.20 -5.29
C TYR A 150 5.88 9.64 -4.79
N LYS A 151 5.75 10.60 -5.70
CA LYS A 151 5.76 12.02 -5.32
C LYS A 151 4.34 12.44 -4.99
N TRP A 152 4.16 13.00 -3.78
CA TRP A 152 2.87 13.56 -3.38
C TRP A 152 2.41 14.61 -4.41
N PRO A 153 1.20 14.48 -4.99
CA PRO A 153 0.71 15.40 -6.02
C PRO A 153 0.55 16.82 -5.49
N ARG A 154 0.92 17.83 -6.28
CA ARG A 154 0.82 19.22 -5.86
C ARG A 154 -0.61 19.69 -5.63
N TRP A 155 -1.57 19.09 -6.36
CA TRP A 155 -2.99 19.42 -6.25
C TRP A 155 -3.66 18.83 -5.02
N LEU A 156 -3.07 17.78 -4.41
CA LEU A 156 -3.60 17.13 -3.24
C LEU A 156 -3.12 17.89 -1.99
N HIS A 157 -4.01 18.11 -1.03
CA HIS A 157 -3.71 18.79 0.22
C HIS A 157 -2.42 18.25 0.83
N GLN A 158 -1.48 19.16 1.10
CA GLN A 158 -0.15 18.80 1.59
C GLN A 158 -0.19 18.55 3.09
N GLN A 159 0.55 17.54 3.54
CA GLN A 159 0.81 17.30 4.96
C GLN A 159 2.21 17.80 5.31
N THR A 160 2.37 18.38 6.49
CA THR A 160 3.65 18.87 7.02
C THR A 160 4.25 17.92 8.04
N GLU A 161 3.41 17.22 8.79
CA GLU A 161 3.86 16.25 9.79
C GLU A 161 4.24 14.93 9.16
N LYS A 162 5.45 14.48 9.45
CA LYS A 162 6.02 13.24 8.90
C LYS A 162 5.11 12.03 9.12
N GLN A 163 4.52 11.90 10.30
CA GLN A 163 3.62 10.79 10.62
C GLN A 163 2.38 10.79 9.73
N ARG A 164 1.75 11.96 9.55
CA ARG A 164 0.56 12.09 8.71
C ARG A 164 0.87 11.86 7.23
N ILE A 165 2.07 12.25 6.76
CA ILE A 165 2.53 11.93 5.39
C ILE A 165 2.63 10.41 5.23
N ILE A 166 3.22 9.70 6.19
CA ILE A 166 3.33 8.24 6.18
C ILE A 166 1.95 7.59 6.14
N TRP A 167 1.03 8.03 6.99
CA TRP A 167 -0.35 7.56 6.99
C TRP A 167 -1.06 7.79 5.64
N GLY A 168 -0.82 8.94 5.01
CA GLY A 168 -1.34 9.20 3.66
C GLY A 168 -0.83 8.19 2.62
N TYR A 169 0.44 7.81 2.67
CA TYR A 169 0.97 6.80 1.75
C TYR A 169 0.37 5.41 1.97
N LYS A 170 -0.07 5.06 3.17
CA LYS A 170 -0.70 3.77 3.46
C LYS A 170 -2.05 3.60 2.75
N ILE A 171 -2.74 4.69 2.37
CA ILE A 171 -4.11 4.61 1.84
C ILE A 171 -4.37 5.39 0.55
N LEU A 172 -3.72 6.54 0.35
CA LEU A 172 -4.07 7.44 -0.75
C LEU A 172 -3.50 7.02 -2.11
N PHE A 173 -2.48 6.16 -2.14
CA PHE A 173 -1.69 5.88 -3.35
C PHE A 173 -1.57 4.38 -3.67
N LEU A 174 -2.43 3.54 -3.09
CA LEU A 174 -2.39 2.09 -3.30
C LEU A 174 -2.55 1.68 -4.78
N ASP A 175 -3.31 2.44 -5.55
CA ASP A 175 -3.53 2.21 -6.98
C ASP A 175 -2.32 2.50 -7.87
N VAL A 176 -1.39 3.35 -7.41
CA VAL A 176 -0.24 3.84 -8.20
C VAL A 176 1.13 3.40 -7.67
N LEU A 177 1.22 2.93 -6.42
CA LEU A 177 2.47 2.49 -5.81
C LEU A 177 3.00 1.17 -6.40
N PHE A 178 2.12 0.32 -6.90
CA PHE A 178 2.46 -1.04 -7.32
C PHE A 178 2.27 -1.22 -8.83
N PRO A 179 3.10 -2.05 -9.49
CA PRO A 179 2.91 -2.41 -10.89
C PRO A 179 1.51 -2.97 -11.16
N LEU A 180 1.01 -2.80 -12.40
CA LEU A 180 -0.31 -3.28 -12.79
C LEU A 180 -0.46 -4.81 -12.71
N ALA A 181 0.65 -5.54 -12.84
CA ALA A 181 0.69 -6.99 -12.71
C ALA A 181 0.44 -7.48 -11.28
N VAL A 182 0.63 -6.63 -10.26
CA VAL A 182 0.31 -6.98 -8.87
C VAL A 182 -1.19 -6.87 -8.65
N ASN A 183 -1.83 -8.01 -8.40
CA ASN A 183 -3.29 -8.11 -8.27
C ASN A 183 -3.77 -7.90 -6.84
N LYS A 184 -3.06 -8.42 -5.84
CA LYS A 184 -3.39 -8.28 -4.42
C LYS A 184 -2.15 -7.94 -3.61
N ILE A 185 -2.31 -7.18 -2.55
CA ILE A 185 -1.28 -6.92 -1.53
C ILE A 185 -1.87 -7.07 -0.14
N ILE A 186 -1.01 -7.36 0.82
CA ILE A 186 -1.34 -7.27 2.24
C ILE A 186 -0.48 -6.17 2.86
N PHE A 187 -1.12 -5.22 3.52
CA PHE A 187 -0.42 -4.28 4.37
C PHE A 187 -0.26 -4.89 5.77
N VAL A 188 0.96 -4.84 6.29
CA VAL A 188 1.28 -5.26 7.66
C VAL A 188 2.07 -4.14 8.31
N ASP A 189 1.57 -3.59 9.42
CA ASP A 189 2.29 -2.54 10.13
C ASP A 189 3.62 -3.07 10.70
N ALA A 190 4.62 -2.21 10.79
CA ALA A 190 5.99 -2.61 11.15
C ALA A 190 6.08 -3.25 12.53
N ASP A 191 5.17 -2.93 13.43
CA ASP A 191 5.14 -3.39 14.82
C ASP A 191 4.13 -4.53 15.05
N GLN A 192 3.88 -5.32 14.02
CA GLN A 192 3.11 -6.56 14.13
C GLN A 192 4.01 -7.80 14.19
N ILE A 193 3.48 -8.85 14.81
CA ILE A 193 4.04 -10.19 14.76
C ILE A 193 3.04 -11.13 14.09
N VAL A 194 3.48 -11.76 13.02
CA VAL A 194 2.68 -12.70 12.23
C VAL A 194 2.92 -14.11 12.77
N ARG A 195 1.84 -14.88 12.97
CA ARG A 195 1.84 -16.23 13.56
C ARG A 195 1.19 -17.29 12.67
N THR A 196 0.82 -16.93 11.45
CA THR A 196 0.23 -17.86 10.47
C THR A 196 0.65 -17.50 9.07
N ASP A 197 0.36 -18.34 8.09
CA ASP A 197 0.61 -18.03 6.69
C ASP A 197 -0.37 -16.93 6.20
N LEU A 198 0.18 -15.78 5.85
CA LEU A 198 -0.61 -14.69 5.29
C LEU A 198 -1.25 -15.02 3.93
N LYS A 199 -0.88 -16.14 3.31
CA LYS A 199 -1.55 -16.63 2.11
C LYS A 199 -3.04 -16.92 2.37
N GLU A 200 -3.40 -17.35 3.57
CA GLU A 200 -4.81 -17.53 3.96
C GLU A 200 -5.60 -16.21 3.80
N LEU A 201 -4.99 -15.07 4.17
CA LEU A 201 -5.59 -13.76 4.03
C LEU A 201 -5.63 -13.30 2.56
N LEU A 202 -4.60 -13.64 1.78
CA LEU A 202 -4.55 -13.34 0.36
C LEU A 202 -5.65 -14.10 -0.43
N ASP A 203 -5.90 -15.34 -0.05
CA ASP A 203 -6.89 -16.22 -0.70
C ASP A 203 -8.34 -15.91 -0.22
N LEU A 204 -8.51 -15.09 0.83
CA LEU A 204 -9.83 -14.73 1.36
C LEU A 204 -10.68 -14.01 0.32
N ASP A 205 -11.96 -14.41 0.21
CA ASP A 205 -12.94 -13.68 -0.60
C ASP A 205 -13.34 -12.37 0.10
N LEU A 206 -13.19 -11.27 -0.61
CA LEU A 206 -13.56 -9.94 -0.12
C LEU A 206 -15.03 -9.57 -0.41
N ASP A 207 -15.87 -10.51 -0.85
CA ASP A 207 -17.29 -10.32 -1.18
C ASP A 207 -17.50 -9.12 -2.12
N GLY A 208 -16.55 -8.92 -3.02
CA GLY A 208 -16.61 -7.81 -3.97
C GLY A 208 -16.16 -6.46 -3.41
N ALA A 209 -15.73 -6.34 -2.17
CA ALA A 209 -15.06 -5.15 -1.67
C ALA A 209 -13.64 -5.02 -2.26
N PRO A 210 -13.11 -3.80 -2.48
CA PRO A 210 -11.75 -3.61 -2.98
C PRO A 210 -10.67 -3.86 -1.94
N TYR A 211 -11.03 -3.90 -0.65
CA TYR A 211 -10.12 -4.18 0.46
C TYR A 211 -10.86 -4.80 1.65
N GLY A 212 -10.11 -5.46 2.51
CA GLY A 212 -10.57 -6.02 3.78
C GLY A 212 -9.72 -5.52 4.94
N TYR A 213 -10.38 -5.13 6.04
CA TYR A 213 -9.74 -4.66 7.27
C TYR A 213 -10.27 -5.43 8.47
N THR A 214 -9.44 -5.59 9.50
CA THR A 214 -9.92 -6.17 10.76
C THR A 214 -10.66 -5.10 11.58
N PRO A 215 -11.84 -5.42 12.11
CA PRO A 215 -12.52 -4.54 13.06
C PRO A 215 -11.70 -4.36 14.34
N PHE A 216 -11.89 -3.25 15.04
CA PHE A 216 -11.41 -3.15 16.41
C PHE A 216 -12.09 -4.21 17.29
N CYS A 217 -11.30 -4.87 18.12
CA CYS A 217 -11.82 -5.79 19.11
C CYS A 217 -12.79 -5.07 20.08
N ASP A 218 -13.83 -5.76 20.47
CA ASP A 218 -14.81 -5.30 21.46
C ASP A 218 -14.83 -6.17 22.73
N SER A 219 -13.88 -7.11 22.85
CA SER A 219 -13.85 -8.10 23.93
C SER A 219 -13.28 -7.56 25.25
N ARG A 220 -12.37 -6.56 25.25
CA ARG A 220 -11.83 -5.95 26.48
C ARG A 220 -12.74 -4.83 26.97
N LYS A 221 -13.64 -5.18 27.92
CA LYS A 221 -14.72 -4.29 28.38
C LYS A 221 -14.25 -3.06 29.14
N GLU A 222 -13.11 -3.14 29.88
CA GLU A 222 -12.54 -1.98 30.57
C GLU A 222 -12.08 -0.86 29.63
N MET A 223 -12.04 -1.13 28.32
CA MET A 223 -11.70 -0.15 27.28
C MET A 223 -12.93 0.47 26.60
N ASP A 224 -14.17 0.10 26.97
CA ASP A 224 -15.37 0.58 26.32
C ASP A 224 -15.47 2.11 26.30
N GLY A 225 -15.07 2.78 27.40
CA GLY A 225 -15.05 4.24 27.49
C GLY A 225 -14.08 4.95 26.56
N TYR A 226 -13.14 4.23 25.97
CA TYR A 226 -12.16 4.76 25.00
C TYR A 226 -12.54 4.51 23.54
N ARG A 227 -13.66 3.80 23.30
CA ARG A 227 -14.14 3.48 21.94
C ARG A 227 -14.92 4.64 21.36
N PHE A 228 -14.20 5.69 20.95
CA PHE A 228 -14.80 6.93 20.42
C PHE A 228 -15.77 6.71 19.26
N TRP A 229 -15.60 5.61 18.50
CA TRP A 229 -16.46 5.24 17.37
C TRP A 229 -17.84 4.72 17.79
N ASN A 230 -18.07 4.44 19.07
CA ASN A 230 -19.35 4.01 19.60
C ASN A 230 -20.30 5.17 19.93
N SER A 231 -19.87 6.41 19.74
CA SER A 231 -20.66 7.62 20.06
C SER A 231 -20.45 8.72 19.01
N GLY A 232 -21.30 9.75 19.10
CA GLY A 232 -21.19 10.96 18.28
C GLY A 232 -21.23 10.69 16.78
N TYR A 233 -20.37 11.41 16.05
CA TYR A 233 -20.28 11.32 14.60
C TYR A 233 -20.11 9.89 14.08
N TRP A 234 -19.15 9.15 14.63
CA TRP A 234 -18.83 7.81 14.14
C TRP A 234 -19.96 6.82 14.31
N ALA A 235 -20.63 6.81 15.46
CA ALA A 235 -21.76 5.92 15.69
C ALA A 235 -22.89 6.16 14.67
N SER A 236 -23.20 7.43 14.40
CA SER A 236 -24.21 7.82 13.41
C SER A 236 -23.76 7.49 11.99
N HIS A 237 -22.50 7.80 11.66
CA HIS A 237 -21.95 7.60 10.31
C HIS A 237 -21.84 6.13 9.95
N LEU A 238 -21.37 5.28 10.87
CA LEU A 238 -21.20 3.85 10.61
C LEU A 238 -22.52 3.11 10.43
N GLY A 239 -23.62 3.59 11.04
CA GLY A 239 -24.95 3.00 10.89
C GLY A 239 -24.97 1.50 11.23
N GLY A 240 -24.33 1.11 12.34
CA GLY A 240 -24.21 -0.27 12.80
C GLY A 240 -23.06 -1.08 12.16
N ARG A 241 -22.32 -0.52 11.23
CA ARG A 241 -21.09 -1.16 10.71
C ARG A 241 -19.96 -1.08 11.73
N LYS A 242 -19.00 -2.01 11.63
CA LYS A 242 -17.80 -2.00 12.47
C LYS A 242 -16.88 -0.86 12.07
N TYR A 243 -16.17 -0.28 13.03
CA TYR A 243 -15.02 0.58 12.81
C TYR A 243 -13.76 -0.29 12.74
N HIS A 244 -12.91 -0.07 11.72
CA HIS A 244 -11.79 -0.94 11.37
C HIS A 244 -10.45 -0.30 11.71
N ILE A 245 -9.47 -1.14 12.12
CA ILE A 245 -8.10 -0.74 12.40
C ILE A 245 -7.24 -0.83 11.13
N SER A 246 -6.29 0.10 10.96
CA SER A 246 -5.42 0.19 9.78
C SER A 246 -4.10 -0.57 9.88
N ALA A 247 -3.91 -1.39 10.92
CA ALA A 247 -2.64 -2.07 11.18
C ALA A 247 -2.42 -3.32 10.29
N LEU A 248 -3.51 -3.98 9.86
CA LEU A 248 -3.49 -5.10 8.93
C LEU A 248 -4.68 -5.00 7.97
N TYR A 249 -4.39 -5.05 6.67
CA TYR A 249 -5.44 -5.10 5.65
C TYR A 249 -4.96 -5.76 4.36
N VAL A 250 -5.89 -6.33 3.61
CA VAL A 250 -5.66 -6.90 2.28
C VAL A 250 -6.36 -6.04 1.23
N VAL A 251 -5.71 -5.82 0.08
CA VAL A 251 -6.24 -5.01 -1.03
C VAL A 251 -6.25 -5.83 -2.30
N ASP A 252 -7.41 -5.97 -2.90
CA ASP A 252 -7.55 -6.38 -4.30
C ASP A 252 -7.28 -5.17 -5.19
N LEU A 253 -6.03 -5.00 -5.61
CA LEU A 253 -5.58 -3.85 -6.42
C LEU A 253 -6.28 -3.78 -7.78
N LYS A 254 -6.59 -4.94 -8.38
CA LYS A 254 -7.33 -4.99 -9.65
C LYS A 254 -8.71 -4.38 -9.48
N ARG A 255 -9.43 -4.78 -8.43
CA ARG A 255 -10.75 -4.25 -8.10
C ARG A 255 -10.69 -2.81 -7.61
N PHE A 256 -9.72 -2.49 -6.76
CA PHE A 256 -9.47 -1.15 -6.24
C PHE A 256 -9.28 -0.13 -7.37
N ARG A 257 -8.47 -0.48 -8.39
CA ARG A 257 -8.26 0.32 -9.61
C ARG A 257 -9.53 0.39 -10.46
N LYS A 258 -10.22 -0.75 -10.66
CA LYS A 258 -11.47 -0.80 -11.45
C LYS A 258 -12.57 0.10 -10.89
N LEU A 259 -12.66 0.22 -9.56
CA LEU A 259 -13.64 1.06 -8.87
C LEU A 259 -13.18 2.52 -8.72
N ALA A 260 -11.99 2.87 -9.21
CA ALA A 260 -11.34 4.16 -8.97
C ALA A 260 -11.35 4.53 -7.47
N ALA A 261 -11.14 3.54 -6.59
CA ALA A 261 -11.19 3.71 -5.14
C ALA A 261 -10.14 4.72 -4.65
N GLY A 262 -8.93 4.72 -5.25
CA GLY A 262 -7.89 5.69 -4.94
C GLY A 262 -8.33 7.14 -5.21
N ASP A 263 -8.97 7.40 -6.35
CA ASP A 263 -9.47 8.75 -6.69
C ASP A 263 -10.59 9.20 -5.73
N ARG A 264 -11.49 8.28 -5.37
CA ARG A 264 -12.55 8.57 -4.39
C ARG A 264 -11.97 8.91 -3.02
N LEU A 265 -10.99 8.13 -2.54
CA LEU A 265 -10.30 8.38 -1.27
C LEU A 265 -9.54 9.70 -1.30
N ARG A 266 -8.81 10.01 -2.39
CA ARG A 266 -8.12 11.30 -2.56
C ARG A 266 -9.08 12.47 -2.60
N GLY A 267 -10.23 12.35 -3.28
CA GLY A 267 -11.28 13.36 -3.31
C GLY A 267 -11.85 13.66 -1.93
N GLN A 268 -12.18 12.63 -1.16
CA GLN A 268 -12.68 12.77 0.21
C GLN A 268 -11.60 13.33 1.16
N TYR A 269 -10.36 12.84 1.05
CA TYR A 269 -9.22 13.40 1.77
C TYR A 269 -9.06 14.89 1.52
N GLN A 270 -9.13 15.32 0.25
CA GLN A 270 -9.03 16.72 -0.15
C GLN A 270 -10.14 17.57 0.48
N ALA A 271 -11.37 17.06 0.50
CA ALA A 271 -12.51 17.75 1.10
C ALA A 271 -12.38 17.87 2.63
N LEU A 272 -12.06 16.76 3.30
CA LEU A 272 -11.97 16.72 4.76
C LEU A 272 -10.75 17.45 5.32
N SER A 273 -9.64 17.51 4.58
CA SER A 273 -8.40 18.17 5.02
C SER A 273 -8.51 19.71 5.06
N GLN A 274 -9.67 20.28 4.68
CA GLN A 274 -9.97 21.69 4.93
C GLN A 274 -10.11 22.00 6.43
N ASP A 275 -10.56 21.02 7.23
CA ASP A 275 -10.59 21.10 8.68
C ASP A 275 -9.39 20.33 9.26
N PRO A 276 -8.46 20.99 9.97
CA PRO A 276 -7.29 20.35 10.56
C PRO A 276 -7.63 19.30 11.64
N ASN A 277 -8.85 19.33 12.20
CA ASN A 277 -9.33 18.37 13.18
C ASN A 277 -9.91 17.11 12.54
N SER A 278 -10.14 17.12 11.22
CA SER A 278 -10.62 15.95 10.49
C SER A 278 -9.51 14.93 10.30
N LEU A 279 -9.88 13.65 10.21
CA LEU A 279 -8.98 12.54 9.92
C LEU A 279 -7.78 12.50 10.89
N SER A 280 -8.06 12.53 12.21
CA SER A 280 -7.02 12.51 13.26
C SER A 280 -6.10 11.30 13.11
N ASN A 281 -6.65 10.15 12.72
CA ASN A 281 -5.92 8.94 12.36
C ASN A 281 -6.11 8.67 10.86
N LEU A 282 -5.43 9.44 10.02
CA LEU A 282 -5.69 9.56 8.58
C LEU A 282 -5.88 8.22 7.85
N ASP A 283 -4.96 7.28 8.01
CA ASP A 283 -4.96 5.98 7.34
C ASP A 283 -6.09 5.04 7.83
N GLN A 284 -6.62 5.31 9.00
CA GLN A 284 -7.71 4.56 9.62
C GLN A 284 -9.05 5.27 9.45
N ASP A 285 -9.12 6.58 9.70
CA ASP A 285 -10.36 7.35 9.63
C ASP A 285 -10.89 7.44 8.19
N LEU A 286 -10.02 7.62 7.20
CA LEU A 286 -10.44 7.81 5.83
C LEU A 286 -11.17 6.60 5.23
N PRO A 287 -10.69 5.34 5.32
CA PRO A 287 -11.43 4.18 4.86
C PRO A 287 -12.76 4.00 5.58
N ASN A 288 -12.79 4.19 6.91
CA ASN A 288 -14.01 4.09 7.71
C ASN A 288 -15.03 5.19 7.37
N ASN A 289 -14.55 6.41 7.08
CA ASN A 289 -15.40 7.50 6.59
C ASN A 289 -16.01 7.17 5.22
N MET A 290 -15.24 6.52 4.35
CA MET A 290 -15.67 6.16 3.00
C MET A 290 -16.42 4.83 2.89
N ILE A 291 -16.73 4.16 4.02
CA ILE A 291 -17.27 2.79 4.06
C ILE A 291 -18.56 2.60 3.24
N HIS A 292 -19.37 3.65 3.07
CA HIS A 292 -20.59 3.63 2.27
C HIS A 292 -20.36 3.75 0.77
N GLN A 293 -19.21 4.28 0.35
CA GLN A 293 -18.87 4.54 -1.06
C GLN A 293 -17.80 3.57 -1.58
N VAL A 294 -16.87 3.16 -0.70
CA VAL A 294 -15.83 2.17 -0.95
C VAL A 294 -15.96 1.11 0.14
N ALA A 295 -16.61 0.01 -0.21
CA ALA A 295 -16.97 -1.03 0.74
C ALA A 295 -15.73 -1.66 1.39
N ILE A 296 -15.81 -1.93 2.69
CA ILE A 296 -14.81 -2.69 3.45
C ILE A 296 -15.36 -4.08 3.75
N LYS A 297 -14.61 -5.12 3.42
CA LYS A 297 -14.85 -6.45 3.98
C LYS A 297 -14.30 -6.50 5.40
N SER A 298 -15.14 -6.76 6.39
CA SER A 298 -14.66 -7.04 7.75
C SER A 298 -13.98 -8.40 7.77
N LEU A 299 -12.70 -8.41 8.10
CA LEU A 299 -11.91 -9.64 8.27
C LEU A 299 -12.27 -10.31 9.60
N PRO A 300 -12.13 -11.64 9.73
CA PRO A 300 -12.25 -12.34 11.02
C PRO A 300 -11.34 -11.72 12.08
N GLN A 301 -11.84 -11.65 13.31
CA GLN A 301 -11.13 -10.97 14.41
C GLN A 301 -9.78 -11.60 14.75
N GLU A 302 -9.63 -12.91 14.52
CA GLU A 302 -8.37 -13.64 14.72
C GLU A 302 -7.17 -13.09 13.92
N TRP A 303 -7.46 -12.33 12.84
CA TRP A 303 -6.42 -11.70 12.03
C TRP A 303 -5.70 -10.56 12.72
N LEU A 304 -6.25 -9.99 13.78
CA LEU A 304 -5.58 -8.95 14.54
C LEU A 304 -5.99 -8.99 16.00
N TRP A 305 -5.05 -9.29 16.85
CA TRP A 305 -5.17 -9.15 18.29
C TRP A 305 -4.25 -8.02 18.77
N CYS A 306 -4.75 -7.18 19.66
CA CYS A 306 -3.90 -6.27 20.42
C CYS A 306 -4.38 -6.15 21.87
N GLU A 307 -3.43 -6.06 22.77
CA GLU A 307 -3.69 -6.04 24.22
C GLU A 307 -4.64 -4.92 24.66
N THR A 308 -4.61 -3.77 23.98
CA THR A 308 -5.45 -2.63 24.33
C THR A 308 -6.95 -2.90 24.16
N TRP A 309 -7.32 -3.62 23.12
CA TRP A 309 -8.73 -3.74 22.70
C TRP A 309 -9.31 -5.15 22.81
N CYS A 310 -8.45 -6.19 22.73
CA CYS A 310 -8.84 -7.58 22.76
C CYS A 310 -8.62 -8.18 24.15
N SER A 311 -9.52 -9.07 24.58
CA SER A 311 -9.34 -9.81 25.82
C SER A 311 -8.19 -10.82 25.70
N ASP A 312 -7.63 -11.20 26.84
CA ASP A 312 -6.44 -12.06 26.88
C ASP A 312 -6.77 -13.50 26.41
N GLU A 313 -8.00 -13.96 26.63
CA GLU A 313 -8.46 -15.29 26.21
C GLU A 313 -8.43 -15.48 24.70
N THR A 314 -8.55 -14.38 23.94
CA THR A 314 -8.55 -14.43 22.46
C THR A 314 -7.15 -14.42 21.85
N LYS A 315 -6.10 -14.26 22.68
CA LYS A 315 -4.72 -14.14 22.21
C LYS A 315 -4.16 -15.44 21.62
N GLU A 316 -4.59 -16.58 22.12
CA GLU A 316 -4.10 -17.90 21.64
C GLU A 316 -4.51 -18.17 20.20
N MET A 317 -5.68 -17.65 19.78
CA MET A 317 -6.19 -17.80 18.42
C MET A 317 -5.67 -16.71 17.47
N ALA A 318 -4.85 -15.78 17.96
CA ALA A 318 -4.40 -14.64 17.19
C ALA A 318 -3.45 -15.06 16.06
N LYS A 319 -3.83 -14.77 14.83
CA LYS A 319 -3.02 -14.93 13.63
C LYS A 319 -1.97 -13.84 13.48
N THR A 320 -2.25 -12.64 14.00
CA THR A 320 -1.27 -11.56 14.17
C THR A 320 -1.46 -10.85 15.51
N ILE A 321 -0.37 -10.38 16.09
CA ILE A 321 -0.37 -9.51 17.26
C ILE A 321 0.10 -8.13 16.84
N ASP A 322 -0.73 -7.12 17.11
CA ASP A 322 -0.40 -5.71 16.93
C ASP A 322 0.02 -5.09 18.28
N LEU A 323 1.18 -4.43 18.28
CA LEU A 323 1.69 -3.71 19.44
C LEU A 323 1.11 -2.30 19.50
N CYS A 324 -0.22 -2.18 19.46
CA CYS A 324 -0.91 -0.90 19.48
C CYS A 324 -0.67 -0.13 20.80
N ASN A 325 -0.81 1.20 20.72
CA ASN A 325 -0.66 2.05 21.89
C ASN A 325 -1.85 1.89 22.85
N ASN A 326 -1.57 1.83 24.17
CA ASN A 326 -2.60 1.81 25.18
C ASN A 326 -2.80 3.23 25.76
N PRO A 327 -4.00 3.83 25.65
CA PRO A 327 -4.25 5.17 26.16
C PRO A 327 -4.16 5.28 27.68
N LYS A 328 -4.30 4.18 28.40
CA LYS A 328 -4.18 4.14 29.87
C LYS A 328 -2.73 4.06 30.37
N THR A 329 -1.83 3.55 29.54
CA THR A 329 -0.43 3.36 29.90
C THR A 329 0.48 4.11 28.95
N LYS A 330 1.67 4.43 29.40
CA LYS A 330 2.73 5.01 28.55
C LYS A 330 3.92 4.03 28.49
N GLU A 331 3.64 2.73 28.52
CA GLU A 331 4.69 1.72 28.47
C GLU A 331 5.50 1.88 27.18
N PRO A 332 6.86 1.88 27.25
CA PRO A 332 7.69 1.89 26.06
C PRO A 332 7.39 0.68 25.16
N LYS A 333 7.19 0.91 23.87
CA LYS A 333 6.75 -0.12 22.90
C LYS A 333 7.63 -1.39 22.89
N LEU A 334 8.96 -1.25 23.01
CA LEU A 334 9.86 -2.40 23.12
C LEU A 334 9.62 -3.24 24.38
N LYS A 335 9.33 -2.57 25.50
CA LYS A 335 9.03 -3.29 26.74
C LYS A 335 7.71 -4.04 26.63
N ALA A 336 6.71 -3.41 26.06
CA ALA A 336 5.44 -4.05 25.75
C ALA A 336 5.62 -5.25 24.82
N ALA A 337 6.43 -5.12 23.77
CA ALA A 337 6.70 -6.19 22.81
C ALA A 337 7.27 -7.46 23.50
N VAL A 338 8.30 -7.30 24.31
CA VAL A 338 8.92 -8.40 25.05
C VAL A 338 7.94 -9.08 26.03
N ARG A 339 7.07 -8.28 26.65
CA ARG A 339 6.07 -8.77 27.60
C ARG A 339 4.90 -9.47 26.93
N ILE A 340 4.41 -8.91 25.82
CA ILE A 340 3.21 -9.36 25.13
C ILE A 340 3.51 -10.57 24.25
N VAL A 341 4.66 -10.59 23.58
CA VAL A 341 5.02 -11.58 22.56
C VAL A 341 6.13 -12.48 23.09
N PRO A 342 5.83 -13.75 23.48
CA PRO A 342 6.82 -14.66 24.03
C PRO A 342 8.03 -14.89 23.09
N GLU A 343 7.78 -15.01 21.79
CA GLU A 343 8.78 -15.25 20.74
C GLU A 343 9.59 -14.02 20.33
N TRP A 344 9.30 -12.85 20.89
CA TRP A 344 9.96 -11.59 20.51
C TRP A 344 11.47 -11.63 20.62
N ASN A 345 11.98 -12.14 21.76
CA ASN A 345 13.41 -12.17 22.02
C ASN A 345 14.15 -13.09 21.05
N ASP A 346 13.54 -14.18 20.63
CA ASP A 346 14.15 -15.12 19.68
C ASP A 346 14.32 -14.47 18.31
N TYR A 347 13.27 -13.79 17.81
CA TYR A 347 13.34 -13.03 16.54
C TYR A 347 14.34 -11.87 16.62
N ASP A 348 14.32 -11.10 17.71
CA ASP A 348 15.22 -9.97 17.88
C ASP A 348 16.68 -10.40 17.97
N ASN A 349 16.97 -11.51 18.64
CA ASN A 349 18.33 -12.07 18.74
C ASN A 349 18.80 -12.62 17.38
N GLU A 350 17.94 -13.33 16.65
CA GLU A 350 18.27 -13.83 15.30
C GLU A 350 18.64 -12.67 14.35
N ILE A 351 17.90 -11.56 14.38
CA ILE A 351 18.20 -10.37 13.58
C ILE A 351 19.50 -9.70 14.03
N LYS A 352 19.79 -9.67 15.33
CA LYS A 352 21.07 -9.13 15.86
C LYS A 352 22.27 -9.97 15.44
N GLU A 353 22.13 -11.27 15.46
CA GLU A 353 23.20 -12.18 15.03
C GLU A 353 23.47 -12.03 13.53
N LEU A 354 22.43 -11.92 12.71
CA LEU A 354 22.60 -11.60 11.29
C LEU A 354 23.35 -10.27 11.11
N SER A 355 22.93 -9.21 11.80
CA SER A 355 23.57 -7.90 11.73
C SER A 355 25.06 -7.97 12.13
N LYS A 356 25.38 -8.74 13.16
CA LYS A 356 26.77 -8.94 13.63
C LYS A 356 27.63 -9.63 12.57
N ARG A 357 27.12 -10.72 11.97
CA ARG A 357 27.83 -11.44 10.89
C ARG A 357 28.12 -10.52 9.70
N MET A 358 27.16 -9.67 9.31
CA MET A 358 27.34 -8.67 8.25
C MET A 358 28.45 -7.66 8.58
N GLU A 359 28.50 -7.17 9.81
CA GLU A 359 29.55 -6.21 10.24
C GLU A 359 30.94 -6.86 10.24
N GLU A 360 31.04 -8.12 10.66
CA GLU A 360 32.29 -8.88 10.63
C GLU A 360 32.77 -9.11 9.19
N GLN A 361 31.88 -9.51 8.28
CA GLN A 361 32.20 -9.68 6.86
C GLN A 361 32.66 -8.37 6.19
N LYS A 362 32.01 -7.24 6.52
CA LYS A 362 32.43 -5.92 6.02
C LYS A 362 33.84 -5.56 6.48
N LYS A 363 34.18 -5.84 7.75
CA LYS A 363 35.53 -5.61 8.30
C LYS A 363 36.60 -6.47 7.59
N ASP A 364 36.31 -7.74 7.40
CA ASP A 364 37.23 -8.67 6.73
C ASP A 364 37.48 -8.27 5.27
N ASN A 365 36.43 -7.88 4.55
CA ASN A 365 36.54 -7.42 3.17
C ASN A 365 37.34 -6.12 3.07
N HIS A 366 37.17 -5.19 4.01
CA HIS A 366 37.95 -3.94 4.05
C HIS A 366 39.41 -4.21 4.35
N THR A 367 39.73 -5.13 5.25
CA THR A 367 41.09 -5.56 5.59
C THR A 367 41.77 -6.20 4.38
N LYS A 368 41.09 -7.10 3.68
CA LYS A 368 41.60 -7.75 2.46
C LYS A 368 41.89 -6.72 1.33
N ALA A 369 40.98 -5.76 1.12
CA ALA A 369 41.13 -4.71 0.12
C ALA A 369 42.35 -3.83 0.42
N ASN A 370 42.57 -3.46 1.69
CA ASN A 370 43.74 -2.68 2.12
C ASN A 370 45.06 -3.44 1.93
N LEU A 371 45.07 -4.75 2.21
CA LEU A 371 46.25 -5.60 1.98
C LEU A 371 46.61 -5.75 0.50
N GLN A 372 45.61 -5.83 -0.38
CA GLN A 372 45.80 -5.90 -1.83
C GLN A 372 46.31 -4.56 -2.41
N SER A 373 45.84 -3.44 -1.88
CA SER A 373 46.29 -2.11 -2.33
C SER A 373 47.71 -1.75 -1.85
N SER A 374 48.21 -2.40 -0.80
CA SER A 374 49.54 -2.20 -0.25
C SER A 374 50.60 -3.16 -0.81
N ALA A 375 50.23 -4.09 -1.69
CA ALA A 375 51.18 -4.98 -2.35
C ALA A 375 52.04 -4.16 -3.34
N PRO A 376 53.40 -4.23 -3.28
CA PRO A 376 54.26 -3.49 -4.18
C PRO A 376 54.00 -3.92 -5.62
N LYS A 377 53.81 -2.95 -6.52
CA LYS A 377 53.83 -3.20 -7.96
C LYS A 377 55.18 -3.85 -8.28
N ARG A 378 55.18 -5.08 -8.78
CA ARG A 378 56.36 -5.65 -9.39
C ARG A 378 56.68 -4.78 -10.60
N ASP A 379 57.78 -4.05 -10.51
CA ASP A 379 58.38 -3.40 -11.67
C ASP A 379 58.77 -4.50 -12.64
N GLU A 380 58.13 -4.56 -13.77
CA GLU A 380 58.58 -5.35 -14.93
C GLU A 380 59.83 -4.64 -15.48
N LEU A 381 60.96 -5.31 -15.32
CA LEU A 381 62.20 -5.03 -16.02
C LEU A 381 62.19 -5.69 -17.40
#